data_763bc78e0fc3f6bd4dd607632e2a5078
#
_entry.id   763bc78e0fc3f6bd4dd607632e2a5078
#
_cell.length_a   1.000
_cell.length_b   1.000
_cell.length_c   1.000
_cell.angle_alpha   90.00
_cell.angle_beta   90.00
_cell.angle_gamma   90.00
#
_symmetry.space_group_name_H-M   'P 1'
#
loop_
_entity.id
_entity.type
_entity.pdbx_description
1 polymer ?
#
loop_
_entity_poly.entity_id
_entity_poly.type
_entity_poly.pdbx_seq_one_letter_code
_entity_poly.pdbx_strand_id
1 'polypeptide(L)'
;MSIALLTNLQDDASRKFAEEFSRACGDLRINDHVIFYTDTYDESIDCDTSVIDSYGLWAFSGTLIFTSMVEITKFLNITSDIKFAYYPDLDNQYDPIRCLYYREKYQVHCIDDAVNSKVCRTLGNNIKVKKHENINKMLEDLA
;
A
#
# COMPACT_ATOMS: atom_id res chain seq x y z
N MET A 1 -14.17 4.58 8.39
CA MET A 1 -13.14 3.55 8.17
C MET A 1 -11.79 4.23 7.95
N SER A 2 -10.77 3.76 8.63
CA SER A 2 -9.42 4.32 8.49
C SER A 2 -8.68 3.64 7.34
N ILE A 3 -7.99 4.41 6.54
CA ILE A 3 -7.15 3.91 5.46
C ILE A 3 -5.75 4.53 5.58
N ALA A 4 -4.74 3.73 5.37
CA ALA A 4 -3.36 4.19 5.44
C ALA A 4 -2.54 3.71 4.24
N LEU A 5 -1.52 4.46 3.91
CA LEU A 5 -0.49 4.09 2.95
C LEU A 5 0.83 3.94 3.70
N LEU A 6 1.50 2.81 3.54
CA LEU A 6 2.87 2.61 3.99
C LEU A 6 3.79 2.57 2.78
N THR A 7 4.71 3.49 2.69
CA THR A 7 5.63 3.58 1.57
C THR A 7 6.96 4.21 1.97
N ASN A 8 7.96 4.00 1.13
CA ASN A 8 9.23 4.70 1.21
C ASN A 8 9.07 6.05 0.48
N LEU A 9 9.36 7.15 1.15
CA LEU A 9 9.25 8.50 0.58
C LEU A 9 10.58 9.04 0.04
N GLN A 10 11.58 8.19 -0.16
CA GLN A 10 12.89 8.61 -0.67
C GLN A 10 12.94 8.73 -2.20
N ASP A 11 12.16 7.92 -2.94
CA ASP A 11 12.15 7.99 -4.40
C ASP A 11 10.98 8.82 -4.94
N ASP A 12 11.14 9.36 -6.15
CA ASP A 12 10.17 10.26 -6.77
C ASP A 12 8.82 9.58 -7.04
N ALA A 13 8.85 8.32 -7.48
CA ALA A 13 7.63 7.58 -7.80
C ALA A 13 6.78 7.35 -6.55
N SER A 14 7.40 6.99 -5.44
CA SER A 14 6.70 6.78 -4.16
C SER A 14 6.15 8.09 -3.59
N ARG A 15 6.91 9.18 -3.66
CA ARG A 15 6.42 10.49 -3.24
C ARG A 15 5.22 10.94 -4.08
N LYS A 16 5.30 10.79 -5.39
CA LYS A 16 4.21 11.12 -6.30
C LYS A 16 2.95 10.30 -6.01
N PHE A 17 3.12 9.01 -5.76
CA PHE A 17 2.00 8.13 -5.39
C PHE A 17 1.37 8.55 -4.05
N ALA A 18 2.18 8.93 -3.06
CA ALA A 18 1.67 9.43 -1.79
C ALA A 18 0.83 10.69 -1.96
N GLU A 19 1.24 11.61 -2.83
CA GLU A 19 0.47 12.81 -3.16
C GLU A 19 -0.84 12.46 -3.88
N GLU A 20 -0.81 11.51 -4.82
CA GLU A 20 -2.00 11.01 -5.51
C GLU A 20 -2.97 10.32 -4.55
N PHE A 21 -2.45 9.52 -3.62
CA PHE A 21 -3.24 8.89 -2.55
C PHE A 21 -3.96 9.95 -1.70
N SER A 22 -3.23 10.96 -1.25
CA SER A 22 -3.80 12.06 -0.46
C SER A 22 -4.91 12.78 -1.21
N ARG A 23 -4.67 13.10 -2.47
CA ARG A 23 -5.66 13.77 -3.32
C ARG A 23 -6.90 12.92 -3.53
N ALA A 24 -6.72 11.63 -3.80
CA ALA A 24 -7.83 10.69 -4.00
C ALA A 24 -8.65 10.52 -2.73
N CYS A 25 -8.03 10.46 -1.55
CA CYS A 25 -8.75 10.43 -0.28
C CYS A 25 -9.61 11.69 -0.08
N GLY A 26 -9.09 12.85 -0.47
CA GLY A 26 -9.84 14.11 -0.44
C GLY A 26 -11.03 14.08 -1.39
N ASP A 27 -10.82 13.65 -2.64
CA ASP A 27 -11.87 13.57 -3.67
C ASP A 27 -13.00 12.62 -3.27
N LEU A 28 -12.67 11.50 -2.65
CA LEU A 28 -13.61 10.49 -2.18
C LEU A 28 -14.19 10.78 -0.80
N ARG A 29 -13.77 11.88 -0.17
CA ARG A 29 -14.19 12.29 1.17
C ARG A 29 -13.95 11.22 2.24
N ILE A 30 -12.82 10.54 2.13
CA ILE A 30 -12.34 9.63 3.17
C ILE A 30 -11.70 10.49 4.27
N ASN A 31 -12.35 10.58 5.42
CA ASN A 31 -11.95 11.53 6.46
C ASN A 31 -10.80 11.06 7.33
N ASP A 32 -10.60 9.75 7.44
CA ASP A 32 -9.58 9.17 8.31
C ASP A 32 -8.54 8.46 7.46
N HIS A 33 -7.50 9.18 7.09
CA HIS A 33 -6.40 8.68 6.27
C HIS A 33 -5.05 9.21 6.77
N VAL A 34 -4.02 8.39 6.61
CA VAL A 34 -2.66 8.69 7.07
C VAL A 34 -1.63 8.04 6.14
N ILE A 35 -0.46 8.66 6.03
CA ILE A 35 0.68 8.10 5.32
C ILE A 35 1.76 7.77 6.34
N PHE A 36 2.21 6.51 6.33
CA PHE A 36 3.36 6.05 7.10
C PHE A 36 4.58 5.92 6.19
N TYR A 37 5.74 6.38 6.64
CA TYR A 37 7.00 6.24 5.91
C TYR A 37 7.95 5.29 6.64
N THR A 38 8.69 4.49 5.85
CA THR A 38 9.58 3.45 6.39
C THR A 38 10.98 3.93 6.70
N ASP A 39 11.41 4.98 6.01
CA ASP A 39 12.73 5.58 6.17
C ASP A 39 12.61 7.10 6.35
N THR A 40 13.71 7.74 6.72
CA THR A 40 13.76 9.21 6.75
C THR A 40 13.65 9.76 5.32
N TYR A 41 12.98 10.90 5.18
CA TYR A 41 12.91 11.62 3.91
C TYR A 41 13.23 13.09 4.15
N ASP A 42 13.94 13.70 3.20
CA ASP A 42 14.46 15.08 3.33
C ASP A 42 13.56 16.10 2.65
N GLU A 43 12.63 15.66 1.81
CA GLU A 43 11.75 16.53 1.04
C GLU A 43 10.32 16.45 1.56
N SER A 44 9.66 17.61 1.68
CA SER A 44 8.23 17.69 1.96
C SER A 44 7.44 17.16 0.76
N ILE A 45 6.41 16.39 1.01
CA ILE A 45 5.43 16.05 0.00
C ILE A 45 4.27 17.04 0.05
N ASP A 46 3.72 17.37 -1.12
CA ASP A 46 2.59 18.29 -1.23
C ASP A 46 1.28 17.52 -1.00
N CYS A 47 0.86 17.42 0.25
CA CYS A 47 -0.37 16.72 0.61
C CYS A 47 -0.99 17.27 1.90
N ASP A 48 -2.30 17.08 2.00
CA ASP A 48 -3.08 17.43 3.20
C ASP A 48 -3.16 16.30 4.22
N THR A 49 -2.61 15.13 3.89
CA THR A 49 -2.63 13.96 4.76
C THR A 49 -1.47 14.01 5.75
N SER A 50 -1.73 13.61 7.00
CA SER A 50 -0.67 13.47 8.00
C SER A 50 0.35 12.42 7.59
N VAL A 51 1.63 12.74 7.72
CA VAL A 51 2.75 11.87 7.38
C VAL A 51 3.46 11.50 8.68
N ILE A 52 3.47 10.23 9.02
CA ILE A 52 3.92 9.71 10.32
C ILE A 52 4.95 8.60 10.10
N ASP A 53 5.90 8.46 11.03
CA ASP A 53 6.84 7.35 11.06
C ASP A 53 6.12 6.00 11.16
N SER A 54 6.68 4.97 10.50
CA SER A 54 6.10 3.62 10.46
C SER A 54 5.89 2.97 11.84
N TYR A 55 6.57 3.43 12.87
CA TYR A 55 6.30 2.97 14.23
C TYR A 55 4.88 3.26 14.70
N GLY A 56 4.21 4.24 14.11
CA GLY A 56 2.81 4.54 14.36
C GLY A 56 1.85 3.42 13.94
N LEU A 57 2.29 2.48 13.11
CA LEU A 57 1.50 1.32 12.68
C LEU A 57 1.04 0.44 13.85
N TRP A 58 1.80 0.38 14.93
CA TRP A 58 1.43 -0.41 16.11
C TRP A 58 0.13 0.07 16.77
N ALA A 59 -0.26 1.32 16.54
CA ALA A 59 -1.50 1.91 17.06
C ALA A 59 -2.58 2.03 16.00
N PHE A 60 -2.31 1.62 14.76
CA PHE A 60 -3.26 1.76 13.63
C PHE A 60 -4.21 0.56 13.55
N SER A 61 -5.46 0.83 13.21
CA SER A 61 -6.44 -0.19 12.79
C SER A 61 -7.18 0.30 11.55
N GLY A 62 -7.45 -0.60 10.63
CA GLY A 62 -8.11 -0.27 9.36
C GLY A 62 -7.45 -0.96 8.18
N THR A 63 -7.57 -0.38 7.00
CA THR A 63 -6.95 -0.91 5.78
C THR A 63 -5.61 -0.22 5.53
N LEU A 64 -4.55 -1.01 5.38
CA LEU A 64 -3.20 -0.53 5.10
C LEU A 64 -2.79 -0.96 3.69
N ILE A 65 -2.54 0.02 2.83
CA ILE A 65 -1.94 -0.21 1.51
C ILE A 65 -0.42 -0.13 1.69
N PHE A 66 0.30 -1.14 1.22
CA PHE A 66 1.76 -1.13 1.27
C PHE A 66 2.35 -1.40 -0.11
N THR A 67 3.52 -0.84 -0.38
CA THR A 67 4.16 -0.82 -1.69
C THR A 67 5.42 -1.68 -1.78
N SER A 68 5.91 -2.21 -0.66
CA SER A 68 7.11 -3.07 -0.62
C SER A 68 6.89 -4.28 0.28
N MET A 69 6.98 -5.47 -0.30
CA MET A 69 6.87 -6.72 0.45
C MET A 69 8.05 -6.91 1.42
N VAL A 70 9.23 -6.44 1.05
CA VAL A 70 10.42 -6.51 1.92
C VAL A 70 10.22 -5.68 3.18
N GLU A 71 9.68 -4.48 3.03
CA GLU A 71 9.50 -3.54 4.15
C GLU A 71 8.36 -3.94 5.08
N ILE A 72 7.26 -4.47 4.52
CA ILE A 72 6.08 -4.83 5.30
C ILE A 72 6.28 -6.08 6.18
N THR A 73 7.26 -6.91 5.87
CA THR A 73 7.43 -8.23 6.52
C THR A 73 7.42 -8.14 8.05
N LYS A 74 8.07 -7.13 8.62
CA LYS A 74 8.12 -6.93 10.08
C LYS A 74 6.79 -6.52 10.70
N PHE A 75 5.83 -6.08 9.89
CA PHE A 75 4.51 -5.61 10.36
C PHE A 75 3.38 -6.62 10.10
N LEU A 76 3.59 -7.65 9.28
CA LEU A 76 2.52 -8.59 8.89
C LEU A 76 1.98 -9.42 10.06
N ASN A 77 2.69 -9.51 11.15
CA ASN A 77 2.27 -10.25 12.35
C ASN A 77 1.74 -9.36 13.47
N ILE A 78 1.44 -8.08 13.16
CA ILE A 78 0.78 -7.19 14.12
C ILE A 78 -0.61 -7.77 14.43
N THR A 79 -0.93 -7.86 15.72
CA THR A 79 -2.20 -8.43 16.20
C THR A 79 -3.36 -7.44 16.19
N SER A 80 -3.15 -6.20 15.79
CA SER A 80 -4.21 -5.20 15.62
C SER A 80 -5.07 -5.50 14.38
N ASP A 81 -6.27 -4.93 14.32
CA ASP A 81 -7.21 -5.12 13.21
C ASP A 81 -6.76 -4.38 11.96
N ILE A 82 -5.70 -4.87 11.32
CA ILE A 82 -5.20 -4.33 10.06
C ILE A 82 -5.53 -5.29 8.92
N LYS A 83 -6.20 -4.75 7.90
CA LYS A 83 -6.40 -5.42 6.61
C LYS A 83 -5.31 -4.95 5.66
N PHE A 84 -4.43 -5.86 5.25
CA PHE A 84 -3.28 -5.53 4.40
C PHE A 84 -3.66 -5.61 2.91
N ALA A 85 -3.34 -4.55 2.17
CA ALA A 85 -3.52 -4.44 0.73
C ALA A 85 -2.18 -4.15 0.05
N TYR A 86 -1.67 -5.12 -0.71
CA TYR A 86 -0.40 -4.98 -1.41
C TYR A 86 -0.59 -4.29 -2.75
N TYR A 87 0.16 -3.21 -2.99
CA TYR A 87 0.20 -2.47 -4.24
C TYR A 87 1.56 -2.66 -4.92
N PRO A 88 1.73 -3.72 -5.74
CA PRO A 88 3.04 -4.08 -6.30
C PRO A 88 3.55 -3.16 -7.40
N ASP A 89 2.71 -2.28 -7.95
CA ASP A 89 3.10 -1.37 -9.05
C ASP A 89 4.32 -0.51 -8.71
N LEU A 90 4.52 -0.21 -7.42
CA LEU A 90 5.65 0.59 -6.93
C LEU A 90 6.75 -0.24 -6.28
N ASP A 91 6.61 -1.57 -6.25
CA ASP A 91 7.60 -2.43 -5.61
C ASP A 91 8.77 -2.68 -6.55
N ASN A 92 9.81 -1.86 -6.43
CA ASN A 92 11.03 -1.96 -7.23
C ASN A 92 11.97 -3.08 -6.76
N GLN A 93 11.68 -3.70 -5.60
CA GLN A 93 12.40 -4.83 -5.04
C GLN A 93 11.49 -6.06 -4.95
N TYR A 94 10.71 -6.30 -5.99
CA TYR A 94 9.74 -7.39 -6.03
C TYR A 94 10.39 -8.72 -5.65
N ASP A 95 9.86 -9.35 -4.61
CA ASP A 95 10.36 -10.61 -4.06
C ASP A 95 9.27 -11.69 -4.16
N PRO A 96 9.30 -12.54 -5.20
CA PRO A 96 8.28 -13.56 -5.38
C PRO A 96 8.24 -14.59 -4.25
N ILE A 97 9.36 -14.87 -3.59
CA ILE A 97 9.41 -15.83 -2.48
C ILE A 97 8.64 -15.29 -1.28
N ARG A 98 8.85 -14.02 -0.92
CA ARG A 98 8.09 -13.39 0.16
C ARG A 98 6.61 -13.26 -0.18
N CYS A 99 6.28 -12.91 -1.42
CA CYS A 99 4.91 -12.86 -1.89
C CYS A 99 4.19 -14.20 -1.66
N LEU A 100 4.82 -15.31 -2.02
CA LEU A 100 4.27 -16.65 -1.80
C LEU A 100 4.17 -17.01 -0.33
N TYR A 101 5.22 -16.73 0.44
CA TYR A 101 5.28 -17.09 1.86
C TYR A 101 4.16 -16.42 2.68
N TYR A 102 3.88 -15.15 2.41
CA TYR A 102 2.89 -14.36 3.15
C TYR A 102 1.54 -14.23 2.45
N ARG A 103 1.27 -15.01 1.40
CA ARG A 103 0.11 -14.84 0.51
C ARG A 103 -1.24 -14.79 1.20
N GLU A 104 -1.39 -15.42 2.36
CA GLU A 104 -2.65 -15.44 3.12
C GLU A 104 -2.85 -14.20 4.01
N LYS A 105 -1.82 -13.36 4.14
CA LYS A 105 -1.83 -12.18 5.02
C LYS A 105 -2.32 -10.92 4.34
N TYR A 106 -2.42 -10.90 3.02
CA TYR A 106 -2.73 -9.69 2.26
C TYR A 106 -3.58 -9.99 1.03
N GLN A 107 -4.20 -8.92 0.50
CA GLN A 107 -4.83 -8.94 -0.82
C GLN A 107 -3.97 -8.12 -1.79
N VAL A 108 -3.99 -8.46 -3.08
CA VAL A 108 -3.23 -7.74 -4.11
C VAL A 108 -4.16 -6.82 -4.89
N HIS A 109 -3.74 -5.57 -5.01
CA HIS A 109 -4.41 -4.54 -5.78
C HIS A 109 -3.41 -3.88 -6.72
N CYS A 110 -3.65 -3.91 -8.03
CA CYS A 110 -2.74 -3.33 -9.02
C CYS A 110 -3.51 -2.56 -10.09
N ILE A 111 -2.82 -1.66 -10.76
CA ILE A 111 -3.36 -0.85 -11.86
C ILE A 111 -2.68 -1.24 -13.17
N ASP A 112 -1.39 -1.50 -13.15
CA ASP A 112 -0.59 -1.83 -14.33
C ASP A 112 -0.82 -3.28 -14.79
N ASP A 113 -1.10 -3.48 -16.09
CA ASP A 113 -1.36 -4.81 -16.66
C ASP A 113 -0.16 -5.75 -16.60
N ALA A 114 1.05 -5.23 -16.83
CA ALA A 114 2.27 -6.04 -16.78
C ALA A 114 2.55 -6.51 -15.36
N VAL A 115 2.34 -5.65 -14.37
CA VAL A 115 2.47 -6.00 -12.95
C VAL A 115 1.42 -7.03 -12.55
N ASN A 116 0.17 -6.86 -12.99
CA ASN A 116 -0.91 -7.82 -12.76
C ASN A 116 -0.52 -9.23 -13.27
N SER A 117 -0.03 -9.31 -14.51
CA SER A 117 0.40 -10.57 -15.11
C SER A 117 1.56 -11.22 -14.35
N LYS A 118 2.53 -10.42 -13.93
CA LYS A 118 3.69 -10.86 -13.15
C LYS A 118 3.29 -11.44 -11.80
N VAL A 119 2.42 -10.78 -11.09
CA VAL A 119 1.95 -11.22 -9.77
C VAL A 119 1.08 -12.46 -9.89
N CYS A 120 0.19 -12.52 -10.89
CA CYS A 120 -0.63 -13.70 -11.17
C CYS A 120 0.24 -14.94 -11.46
N ARG A 121 1.33 -14.78 -12.20
CA ARG A 121 2.28 -15.88 -12.46
C ARG A 121 2.97 -16.36 -11.19
N THR A 122 3.29 -15.43 -10.28
CA THR A 122 3.93 -15.78 -9.01
C THR A 122 2.97 -16.52 -8.07
N LEU A 123 1.76 -16.01 -7.91
CA LEU A 123 0.82 -16.48 -6.89
C LEU A 123 -0.10 -17.60 -7.38
N GLY A 124 -0.19 -17.79 -8.70
CA GLY A 124 -1.08 -18.79 -9.29
C GLY A 124 -2.55 -18.40 -9.20
N ASN A 125 -3.43 -19.38 -9.48
CA ASN A 125 -4.88 -19.15 -9.56
C ASN A 125 -5.58 -19.12 -8.19
N ASN A 126 -4.88 -19.39 -7.10
CA ASN A 126 -5.45 -19.51 -5.77
C ASN A 126 -5.60 -18.18 -5.03
N ILE A 127 -5.09 -17.09 -5.59
CA ILE A 127 -5.14 -15.78 -4.97
C ILE A 127 -5.80 -14.81 -5.94
N LYS A 128 -6.78 -14.07 -5.42
CA LYS A 128 -7.45 -13.03 -6.19
C LYS A 128 -6.57 -11.79 -6.23
N VAL A 129 -6.08 -11.48 -7.41
CA VAL A 129 -5.44 -10.19 -7.70
C VAL A 129 -6.52 -9.30 -8.28
N LYS A 130 -6.79 -8.18 -7.63
CA LYS A 130 -7.75 -7.20 -8.09
C LYS A 130 -7.05 -6.13 -8.92
N LYS A 131 -7.49 -5.97 -10.16
CA LYS A 131 -6.99 -4.91 -11.04
C LYS A 131 -7.97 -3.76 -11.05
N HIS A 132 -7.46 -2.53 -10.97
CA HIS A 132 -8.25 -1.31 -10.98
C HIS A 132 -7.84 -0.39 -12.14
N GLU A 133 -8.74 0.47 -12.57
CA GLU A 133 -8.47 1.44 -13.64
C GLU A 133 -7.55 2.57 -13.16
N ASN A 134 -7.70 2.98 -11.91
CA ASN A 134 -6.94 4.08 -11.31
C ASN A 134 -7.01 3.99 -9.78
N ILE A 135 -6.27 4.90 -9.12
CA ILE A 135 -6.19 4.92 -7.66
C ILE A 135 -7.55 5.21 -7.00
N ASN A 136 -8.38 6.06 -7.60
CA ASN A 136 -9.70 6.37 -7.04
C ASN A 136 -10.58 5.12 -6.98
N LYS A 137 -10.59 4.32 -8.04
CA LYS A 137 -11.34 3.05 -8.07
C LYS A 137 -10.81 2.04 -7.06
N MET A 138 -9.50 1.98 -6.90
CA MET A 138 -8.88 1.13 -5.88
C MET A 138 -9.32 1.54 -4.48
N LEU A 139 -9.28 2.82 -4.17
CA LEU A 139 -9.68 3.33 -2.85
C LEU A 139 -11.18 3.17 -2.59
N GLU A 140 -12.02 3.33 -3.59
CA GLU A 140 -13.46 3.03 -3.47
C GLU A 140 -13.71 1.58 -3.06
N ASP A 141 -12.94 0.64 -3.64
CA ASP A 141 -13.07 -0.79 -3.31
C ASP A 141 -12.55 -1.11 -1.90
N LEU A 142 -11.52 -0.40 -1.46
CA LEU A 142 -10.90 -0.62 -0.14
C LEU A 142 -11.59 0.10 1.01
N ALA A 143 -12.28 1.17 0.71
CA ALA A 143 -12.95 2.00 1.74
C ALA A 143 -14.25 1.40 2.27
#